data_8851dd4a07a2c486d53f3b43e78fc77e
#
_entry.id   8851dd4a07a2c486d53f3b43e78fc77e
#
_cell.length_a   1.000
_cell.length_b   1.000
_cell.length_c   1.000
_cell.angle_alpha   90.00
_cell.angle_beta   90.00
_cell.angle_gamma   90.00
#
_symmetry.space_group_name_H-M   'P 1'
#
loop_
_entity.id
_entity.type
_entity.pdbx_description
1 polymer ?
#
loop_
_entity_poly.entity_id
_entity_poly.type
_entity_poly.pdbx_seq_one_letter_code
_entity_poly.pdbx_strand_id
1 'polypeptide(L)'
;MSISIRPDEISNIIQQQIEQYDQEVKVANVGTVLQVGDGIARIYGLEKAMAGELLEFEDGTIGIAQNLEEDNVGAVLMGEGRAIQEGSSVTATGRIAQIGVGEALVGRVVDALGRPIDGKGDIKASENRLIESPAPGIIARRSVHEPMQTGITAIDSMIPIGRGQRELIIGDRQTGKTAIAIDTIINQKGEDVVCVYVAIGQKASTVANVVQTLQEKGAMDYTVVVAASASEPATLQYLAPYTGATIAEYFMYKGKATLVIYDDLSKQAQAYRQMSLLLRRPPGREAYPGDVFYIHSRLLERAAKLSDELGKGSMTALPIIETQAGDVSAYIPTNVISITDGQIFLSSDLFNAGVRPAVNPGISVSRVGSAAQTKAMKKVAGKIKLELAQFDDLQAFAQFASDLDKATQDQLARGQRLRELLKQSQNEPLSVAEQVAILYAGINGYLDDIAVDKVTTFTKGFRDYLKSGVNPYYQSVQSKKVLADDEESALKAALDDYKKTFKATA
;
A
#
# COMPACT_ATOMS: atom_id res chain seq x y z
N MET A 1 -13.59 -54.30 63.04
CA MET A 1 -13.37 -52.92 63.52
C MET A 1 -14.20 -52.01 62.64
N SER A 2 -15.29 -51.51 63.16
CA SER A 2 -16.11 -50.52 62.46
C SER A 2 -15.46 -49.16 62.64
N ILE A 3 -14.99 -48.55 61.59
CA ILE A 3 -14.46 -47.17 61.56
C ILE A 3 -15.68 -46.27 61.70
N SER A 4 -15.93 -45.77 62.91
CA SER A 4 -16.92 -44.70 63.13
C SER A 4 -16.29 -43.37 62.74
N ILE A 5 -16.61 -42.84 61.56
CA ILE A 5 -16.28 -41.51 61.18
C ILE A 5 -17.09 -40.55 62.04
N ARG A 6 -16.42 -39.63 62.76
CA ARG A 6 -17.11 -38.67 63.62
C ARG A 6 -17.79 -37.57 62.76
N PRO A 7 -18.98 -37.12 63.14
CA PRO A 7 -19.70 -36.07 62.40
C PRO A 7 -18.85 -34.79 62.18
N ASP A 8 -17.99 -34.44 63.13
CA ASP A 8 -17.11 -33.29 63.07
C ASP A 8 -16.02 -33.42 61.96
N GLU A 9 -15.54 -34.65 61.69
CA GLU A 9 -14.57 -34.91 60.63
C GLU A 9 -15.22 -34.76 59.23
N ILE A 10 -16.49 -35.17 59.11
CA ILE A 10 -17.27 -34.98 57.89
C ILE A 10 -17.54 -33.48 57.64
N SER A 11 -17.89 -32.74 58.71
CA SER A 11 -18.11 -31.32 58.64
C SER A 11 -16.86 -30.56 58.21
N ASN A 12 -15.70 -30.92 58.77
CA ASN A 12 -14.41 -30.31 58.41
C ASN A 12 -13.98 -30.63 56.99
N ILE A 13 -14.22 -31.87 56.50
CA ILE A 13 -13.91 -32.24 55.12
C ILE A 13 -14.86 -31.50 54.15
N ILE A 14 -16.13 -31.36 54.46
CA ILE A 14 -17.09 -30.59 53.67
C ILE A 14 -16.73 -29.12 53.66
N GLN A 15 -16.35 -28.58 54.82
CA GLN A 15 -15.94 -27.19 54.92
C GLN A 15 -14.61 -26.92 54.16
N GLN A 16 -13.62 -27.79 54.21
CA GLN A 16 -12.42 -27.69 53.43
C GLN A 16 -12.72 -27.88 51.91
N GLN A 17 -13.63 -28.71 51.52
CA GLN A 17 -14.06 -28.79 50.13
C GLN A 17 -14.85 -27.58 49.67
N ILE A 18 -15.67 -26.96 50.52
CA ILE A 18 -16.37 -25.73 50.22
C ILE A 18 -15.36 -24.56 50.15
N GLU A 19 -14.39 -24.46 51.05
CA GLU A 19 -13.34 -23.45 51.02
C GLU A 19 -12.41 -23.61 49.82
N GLN A 20 -12.15 -24.85 49.36
CA GLN A 20 -11.47 -25.10 48.11
C GLN A 20 -12.35 -24.81 46.86
N TYR A 21 -13.67 -24.85 46.98
CA TYR A 21 -14.62 -24.49 45.94
C TYR A 21 -14.82 -22.95 45.85
N ASP A 22 -14.52 -22.20 46.92
CA ASP A 22 -14.60 -20.75 46.96
C ASP A 22 -13.28 -20.05 46.59
N GLN A 23 -12.22 -20.79 46.27
CA GLN A 23 -11.19 -20.26 45.40
C GLN A 23 -11.87 -20.02 44.06
N GLU A 24 -12.03 -18.73 43.68
CA GLU A 24 -12.47 -18.30 42.36
C GLU A 24 -12.01 -19.33 41.35
N VAL A 25 -12.94 -20.15 40.88
CA VAL A 25 -12.81 -20.81 39.62
C VAL A 25 -12.72 -19.64 38.65
N LYS A 26 -11.52 -19.14 38.38
CA LYS A 26 -11.23 -18.53 37.10
C LYS A 26 -11.63 -19.63 36.13
N VAL A 27 -12.86 -19.50 35.63
CA VAL A 27 -13.32 -20.30 34.49
C VAL A 27 -12.39 -19.87 33.37
N ALA A 28 -11.19 -20.46 33.36
CA ALA A 28 -10.31 -20.40 32.23
C ALA A 28 -11.18 -20.95 31.12
N ASN A 29 -11.49 -20.10 30.14
CA ASN A 29 -12.25 -20.49 28.96
C ASN A 29 -11.31 -21.43 28.17
N VAL A 30 -11.25 -22.69 28.58
CA VAL A 30 -10.35 -23.72 28.07
C VAL A 30 -11.16 -24.64 27.17
N GLY A 31 -10.68 -24.80 25.96
CA GLY A 31 -11.23 -25.72 24.98
C GLY A 31 -10.28 -26.88 24.69
N THR A 32 -10.75 -27.83 23.92
CA THR A 32 -9.99 -28.98 23.46
C THR A 32 -9.96 -29.04 21.94
N VAL A 33 -8.80 -29.28 21.36
CA VAL A 33 -8.65 -29.44 19.90
C VAL A 33 -9.33 -30.69 19.44
N LEU A 34 -10.36 -30.54 18.59
CA LEU A 34 -11.04 -31.64 17.93
C LEU A 34 -10.32 -32.14 16.68
N GLN A 35 -9.75 -31.20 15.93
CA GLN A 35 -9.06 -31.45 14.68
C GLN A 35 -8.05 -30.33 14.44
N VAL A 36 -6.87 -30.65 13.93
CA VAL A 36 -5.84 -29.72 13.51
C VAL A 36 -5.22 -30.17 12.19
N GLY A 37 -4.94 -29.22 11.31
CA GLY A 37 -4.30 -29.46 10.01
C GLY A 37 -4.30 -28.20 9.14
N ASP A 38 -3.31 -28.08 8.28
CA ASP A 38 -3.19 -27.00 7.29
C ASP A 38 -3.29 -25.58 7.88
N GLY A 39 -2.84 -25.39 9.12
CA GLY A 39 -2.88 -24.09 9.81
C GLY A 39 -4.25 -23.72 10.41
N ILE A 40 -5.18 -24.67 10.49
CA ILE A 40 -6.51 -24.51 11.09
C ILE A 40 -6.67 -25.50 12.26
N ALA A 41 -7.31 -25.04 13.33
CA ALA A 41 -7.75 -25.89 14.43
C ALA A 41 -9.26 -25.73 14.65
N ARG A 42 -9.95 -26.85 14.88
CA ARG A 42 -11.34 -26.88 15.37
C ARG A 42 -11.30 -27.24 16.85
N ILE A 43 -11.93 -26.43 17.67
CA ILE A 43 -11.79 -26.46 19.12
C ILE A 43 -13.20 -26.61 19.70
N TYR A 44 -13.38 -27.61 20.53
CA TYR A 44 -14.59 -27.80 21.33
C TYR A 44 -14.52 -26.97 22.60
N GLY A 45 -15.63 -26.44 23.05
CA GLY A 45 -15.71 -25.52 24.16
C GLY A 45 -15.43 -24.09 23.72
N LEU A 46 -14.88 -23.26 24.60
CA LEU A 46 -14.63 -21.82 24.34
C LEU A 46 -15.92 -21.04 24.05
N GLU A 47 -17.01 -21.35 24.73
CA GLU A 47 -18.34 -20.74 24.52
C GLU A 47 -18.35 -19.21 24.66
N LYS A 48 -17.38 -18.63 25.37
CA LYS A 48 -17.24 -17.20 25.59
C LYS A 48 -16.22 -16.53 24.68
N ALA A 49 -15.60 -17.30 23.78
CA ALA A 49 -14.61 -16.73 22.86
C ALA A 49 -15.24 -15.69 21.91
N MET A 50 -14.51 -14.61 21.65
CA MET A 50 -14.93 -13.57 20.74
C MET A 50 -14.31 -13.78 19.35
N ALA A 51 -14.99 -13.34 18.29
CA ALA A 51 -14.41 -13.31 16.97
C ALA A 51 -13.18 -12.39 16.95
N GLY A 52 -12.06 -12.89 16.38
CA GLY A 52 -10.77 -12.18 16.41
C GLY A 52 -9.98 -12.29 17.71
N GLU A 53 -10.46 -13.08 18.67
CA GLU A 53 -9.75 -13.32 19.93
C GLU A 53 -8.54 -14.19 19.74
N LEU A 54 -7.46 -13.88 20.47
CA LEU A 54 -6.26 -14.70 20.53
C LEU A 54 -6.50 -15.93 21.40
N LEU A 55 -6.16 -17.08 20.85
CA LEU A 55 -6.22 -18.38 21.50
C LEU A 55 -4.79 -18.90 21.70
N GLU A 56 -4.46 -19.31 22.92
CA GLU A 56 -3.15 -19.85 23.25
C GLU A 56 -3.22 -21.37 23.39
N PHE A 57 -2.48 -22.07 22.56
CA PHE A 57 -2.36 -23.53 22.56
C PHE A 57 -1.30 -23.96 23.57
N GLU A 58 -1.38 -25.22 24.01
CA GLU A 58 -0.49 -25.82 25.03
C GLU A 58 0.99 -25.72 24.67
N ASP A 59 1.34 -25.76 23.38
CA ASP A 59 2.71 -25.61 22.86
C ASP A 59 3.19 -24.16 22.75
N GLY A 60 2.35 -23.17 23.15
CA GLY A 60 2.62 -21.75 23.03
C GLY A 60 2.29 -21.16 21.64
N THR A 61 1.76 -21.97 20.71
CA THR A 61 1.26 -21.45 19.43
C THR A 61 0.06 -20.56 19.69
N ILE A 62 -0.01 -19.44 18.99
CA ILE A 62 -1.15 -18.52 19.05
C ILE A 62 -2.05 -18.77 17.83
N GLY A 63 -3.37 -18.80 18.05
CA GLY A 63 -4.38 -18.81 17.01
C GLY A 63 -5.31 -17.63 17.12
N ILE A 64 -6.13 -17.40 16.09
CA ILE A 64 -7.21 -16.41 16.09
C ILE A 64 -8.53 -17.13 15.88
N ALA A 65 -9.50 -16.88 16.74
CA ALA A 65 -10.87 -17.35 16.58
C ALA A 65 -11.53 -16.66 15.37
N GLN A 66 -11.92 -17.46 14.36
CA GLN A 66 -12.48 -16.94 13.11
C GLN A 66 -13.93 -17.39 12.88
N ASN A 67 -14.26 -18.64 13.19
CA ASN A 67 -15.62 -19.18 13.13
C ASN A 67 -16.08 -19.50 14.54
N LEU A 68 -17.18 -18.87 14.93
CA LEU A 68 -17.87 -19.20 16.18
C LEU A 68 -19.13 -19.98 15.81
N GLU A 69 -19.10 -21.29 16.02
CA GLU A 69 -20.23 -22.20 15.79
C GLU A 69 -20.82 -22.60 17.16
N GLU A 70 -22.00 -23.19 17.16
CA GLU A 70 -22.71 -23.54 18.40
C GLU A 70 -21.90 -24.46 19.32
N ASP A 71 -21.21 -25.46 18.73
CA ASP A 71 -20.48 -26.48 19.46
C ASP A 71 -18.95 -26.38 19.34
N ASN A 72 -18.44 -25.52 18.48
CA ASN A 72 -17.01 -25.43 18.24
C ASN A 72 -16.56 -24.05 17.74
N VAL A 73 -15.27 -23.78 17.95
CA VAL A 73 -14.60 -22.60 17.44
C VAL A 73 -13.59 -23.03 16.37
N GLY A 74 -13.72 -22.48 15.17
CA GLY A 74 -12.71 -22.59 14.12
C GLY A 74 -11.65 -21.52 14.32
N ALA A 75 -10.43 -21.93 14.62
CA ALA A 75 -9.29 -21.05 14.81
C ALA A 75 -8.28 -21.18 13.67
N VAL A 76 -7.63 -20.09 13.33
CA VAL A 76 -6.53 -20.04 12.37
C VAL A 76 -5.22 -19.85 13.11
N LEU A 77 -4.25 -20.73 12.86
CA LEU A 77 -2.98 -20.73 13.58
C LEU A 77 -2.02 -19.66 13.02
N MET A 78 -1.36 -18.94 13.91
CA MET A 78 -0.32 -17.95 13.58
C MET A 78 1.08 -18.57 13.60
N GLY A 79 1.19 -19.81 13.16
CA GLY A 79 2.43 -20.59 13.15
C GLY A 79 2.22 -21.93 12.48
N GLU A 80 3.26 -22.75 12.47
CA GLU A 80 3.20 -24.06 11.82
C GLU A 80 2.31 -25.07 12.56
N GLY A 81 2.10 -24.89 13.87
CA GLY A 81 1.23 -25.74 14.69
C GLY A 81 1.62 -27.22 14.74
N ARG A 82 2.90 -27.55 14.47
CA ARG A 82 3.37 -28.95 14.32
C ARG A 82 3.25 -29.78 15.59
N ALA A 83 3.30 -29.12 16.76
CA ALA A 83 3.22 -29.79 18.05
C ALA A 83 1.76 -29.93 18.55
N ILE A 84 0.82 -29.25 17.92
CA ILE A 84 -0.60 -29.32 18.30
C ILE A 84 -1.19 -30.64 17.81
N GLN A 85 -1.86 -31.37 18.71
CA GLN A 85 -2.52 -32.63 18.43
C GLN A 85 -4.01 -32.58 18.78
N GLU A 86 -4.79 -33.51 18.26
CA GLU A 86 -6.15 -33.75 18.74
C GLU A 86 -6.12 -34.08 20.24
N GLY A 87 -6.96 -33.40 21.01
CA GLY A 87 -6.99 -33.49 22.46
C GLY A 87 -6.11 -32.43 23.19
N SER A 88 -5.24 -31.69 22.49
CA SER A 88 -4.47 -30.58 23.10
C SER A 88 -5.40 -29.53 23.70
N SER A 89 -4.98 -28.91 24.78
CA SER A 89 -5.72 -27.83 25.42
C SER A 89 -5.48 -26.49 24.75
N VAL A 90 -6.52 -25.63 24.75
CA VAL A 90 -6.49 -24.28 24.19
C VAL A 90 -7.15 -23.33 25.16
N THR A 91 -6.51 -22.21 25.43
CA THR A 91 -7.04 -21.19 26.35
C THR A 91 -7.43 -19.92 25.57
N ALA A 92 -8.65 -19.45 25.74
CA ALA A 92 -9.06 -18.14 25.27
C ALA A 92 -8.45 -17.06 26.16
N THR A 93 -7.74 -16.11 25.54
CA THR A 93 -6.93 -15.12 26.26
C THR A 93 -7.74 -13.90 26.74
N GLY A 94 -8.98 -13.74 26.29
CA GLY A 94 -9.80 -12.54 26.52
C GLY A 94 -9.27 -11.30 25.76
N ARG A 95 -8.30 -11.47 24.86
CA ARG A 95 -7.67 -10.37 24.13
C ARG A 95 -7.88 -10.51 22.63
N ILE A 96 -8.39 -9.47 22.01
CA ILE A 96 -8.46 -9.37 20.54
C ILE A 96 -7.05 -9.15 19.98
N ALA A 97 -6.80 -9.64 18.77
CA ALA A 97 -5.51 -9.53 18.10
C ALA A 97 -5.01 -8.07 18.03
N GLN A 98 -3.84 -7.82 18.58
CA GLN A 98 -3.22 -6.51 18.70
C GLN A 98 -1.71 -6.58 18.48
N ILE A 99 -1.11 -5.46 18.09
CA ILE A 99 0.34 -5.32 17.92
C ILE A 99 0.87 -4.11 18.68
N GLY A 100 2.14 -4.20 19.06
CA GLY A 100 2.87 -3.06 19.59
C GLY A 100 3.20 -2.06 18.50
N VAL A 101 2.90 -0.78 18.74
CA VAL A 101 3.18 0.32 17.81
C VAL A 101 3.99 1.41 18.49
N GLY A 102 4.73 2.20 17.72
CA GLY A 102 5.57 3.28 18.25
C GLY A 102 6.58 3.79 17.23
N GLU A 103 7.24 4.90 17.57
CA GLU A 103 8.31 5.50 16.76
C GLU A 103 9.48 4.54 16.53
N ALA A 104 9.72 3.60 17.47
CA ALA A 104 10.81 2.61 17.38
C ALA A 104 10.64 1.60 16.24
N LEU A 105 9.45 1.56 15.58
CA LEU A 105 9.23 0.75 14.38
C LEU A 105 9.86 1.35 13.11
N VAL A 106 10.07 2.66 13.09
CA VAL A 106 10.65 3.33 11.90
C VAL A 106 12.08 2.81 11.67
N GLY A 107 12.39 2.46 10.44
CA GLY A 107 13.68 1.87 10.06
C GLY A 107 13.78 0.36 10.28
N ARG A 108 12.70 -0.29 10.71
CA ARG A 108 12.69 -1.70 11.06
C ARG A 108 11.93 -2.54 10.00
N VAL A 109 12.28 -3.83 9.98
CA VAL A 109 11.55 -4.86 9.23
C VAL A 109 10.89 -5.80 10.23
N VAL A 110 9.57 -5.94 10.15
CA VAL A 110 8.78 -6.74 11.07
C VAL A 110 7.92 -7.76 10.32
N ASP A 111 7.50 -8.80 11.02
CA ASP A 111 6.53 -9.77 10.52
C ASP A 111 5.07 -9.26 10.65
N ALA A 112 4.11 -10.09 10.25
CA ALA A 112 2.68 -9.77 10.34
C ALA A 112 2.16 -9.58 11.78
N LEU A 113 2.92 -9.97 12.78
CA LEU A 113 2.60 -9.82 14.21
C LEU A 113 3.37 -8.63 14.86
N GLY A 114 4.08 -7.84 14.06
CA GLY A 114 4.89 -6.72 14.54
C GLY A 114 6.22 -7.13 15.21
N ARG A 115 6.63 -8.40 15.10
CA ARG A 115 7.89 -8.88 15.66
C ARG A 115 9.06 -8.56 14.72
N PRO A 116 10.22 -8.10 15.23
CA PRO A 116 11.36 -7.77 14.39
C PRO A 116 11.95 -9.03 13.72
N ILE A 117 12.23 -8.92 12.42
CA ILE A 117 12.89 -9.98 11.62
C ILE A 117 14.17 -9.49 10.93
N ASP A 118 14.64 -8.30 11.29
CA ASP A 118 15.81 -7.63 10.71
C ASP A 118 17.13 -7.87 11.48
N GLY A 119 17.10 -8.68 12.53
CA GLY A 119 18.27 -8.98 13.36
C GLY A 119 18.77 -7.82 14.22
N LYS A 120 18.04 -6.69 14.31
CA LYS A 120 18.45 -5.51 15.09
C LYS A 120 17.95 -5.53 16.54
N GLY A 121 17.52 -6.68 17.05
CA GLY A 121 17.00 -6.84 18.41
C GLY A 121 15.54 -6.37 18.57
N ASP A 122 15.02 -6.47 19.80
CA ASP A 122 13.64 -6.22 20.13
C ASP A 122 13.23 -4.76 19.91
N ILE A 123 11.94 -4.55 19.62
CA ILE A 123 11.34 -3.23 19.42
C ILE A 123 10.54 -2.85 20.67
N LYS A 124 10.89 -1.73 21.26
CA LYS A 124 10.15 -1.20 22.41
C LYS A 124 8.92 -0.44 21.93
N ALA A 125 7.77 -1.10 21.95
CA ALA A 125 6.51 -0.48 21.59
C ALA A 125 6.12 0.64 22.58
N SER A 126 5.47 1.69 22.09
CA SER A 126 4.91 2.77 22.90
C SER A 126 3.52 2.43 23.44
N GLU A 127 2.72 1.75 22.63
CA GLU A 127 1.36 1.30 22.98
C GLU A 127 0.98 0.05 22.16
N ASN A 128 -0.10 -0.63 22.56
CA ASN A 128 -0.69 -1.71 21.77
C ASN A 128 -1.95 -1.19 21.06
N ARG A 129 -2.13 -1.57 19.80
CA ARG A 129 -3.32 -1.27 19.00
C ARG A 129 -3.90 -2.52 18.38
N LEU A 130 -5.23 -2.56 18.26
CA LEU A 130 -5.92 -3.64 17.57
C LEU A 130 -5.46 -3.70 16.11
N ILE A 131 -5.23 -4.92 15.62
CA ILE A 131 -4.89 -5.17 14.21
C ILE A 131 -6.09 -4.79 13.32
N GLU A 132 -7.30 -5.18 13.73
CA GLU A 132 -8.54 -4.79 13.08
C GLU A 132 -9.21 -3.67 13.87
N SER A 133 -9.11 -2.45 13.36
CA SER A 133 -9.73 -1.25 13.92
C SER A 133 -10.82 -0.72 12.98
N PRO A 134 -11.91 -0.14 13.50
CA PRO A 134 -12.90 0.51 12.67
C PRO A 134 -12.28 1.71 11.94
N ALA A 135 -12.72 1.95 10.71
CA ALA A 135 -12.31 3.12 9.94
C ALA A 135 -12.83 4.43 10.58
N PRO A 136 -12.14 5.57 10.37
CA PRO A 136 -12.64 6.86 10.82
C PRO A 136 -14.05 7.14 10.26
N GLY A 137 -14.97 7.61 11.10
CA GLY A 137 -16.33 7.95 10.67
C GLY A 137 -16.38 9.21 9.78
N ILE A 138 -17.58 9.54 9.28
CA ILE A 138 -17.78 10.66 8.33
C ILE A 138 -17.32 12.00 8.92
N ILE A 139 -17.67 12.29 10.16
CA ILE A 139 -17.33 13.55 10.85
C ILE A 139 -15.81 13.64 11.14
N ALA A 140 -15.17 12.51 11.32
CA ALA A 140 -13.74 12.41 11.57
C ALA A 140 -12.88 12.71 10.32
N ARG A 141 -13.48 12.83 9.12
CA ARG A 141 -12.79 12.99 7.84
C ARG A 141 -12.88 14.43 7.33
N ARG A 142 -11.87 14.79 6.56
CA ARG A 142 -11.83 15.98 5.73
C ARG A 142 -11.57 15.59 4.28
N SER A 143 -12.06 16.40 3.34
CA SER A 143 -11.77 16.20 1.91
C SER A 143 -10.27 16.27 1.62
N VAL A 144 -9.79 15.38 0.76
CA VAL A 144 -8.40 15.35 0.30
C VAL A 144 -8.10 16.61 -0.53
N HIS A 145 -7.04 17.35 -0.14
CA HIS A 145 -6.66 18.62 -0.76
C HIS A 145 -5.15 18.88 -0.77
N GLU A 146 -4.38 18.02 -0.14
CA GLU A 146 -2.92 18.12 -0.08
C GLU A 146 -2.29 17.12 -1.03
N PRO A 147 -1.32 17.48 -1.89
CA PRO A 147 -0.69 16.56 -2.82
C PRO A 147 0.21 15.54 -2.09
N MET A 148 0.15 14.28 -2.54
CA MET A 148 1.15 13.25 -2.27
C MET A 148 2.00 13.13 -3.53
N GLN A 149 3.18 13.72 -3.53
CA GLN A 149 4.06 13.70 -4.70
C GLN A 149 4.71 12.32 -4.85
N THR A 150 4.48 11.66 -5.96
CA THR A 150 5.12 10.37 -6.24
C THR A 150 6.53 10.52 -6.80
N GLY A 151 6.85 11.70 -7.35
CA GLY A 151 8.09 11.93 -8.08
C GLY A 151 8.08 11.32 -9.48
N ILE A 152 6.97 10.74 -9.91
CA ILE A 152 6.78 10.13 -11.23
C ILE A 152 5.95 11.08 -12.08
N THR A 153 6.56 11.65 -13.10
CA THR A 153 5.97 12.71 -13.92
C THR A 153 4.64 12.29 -14.54
N ALA A 154 4.54 11.08 -15.04
CA ALA A 154 3.31 10.55 -15.64
C ALA A 154 2.15 10.49 -14.64
N ILE A 155 2.42 10.15 -13.37
CA ILE A 155 1.42 10.05 -12.32
C ILE A 155 1.06 11.44 -11.79
N ASP A 156 2.04 12.21 -11.34
CA ASP A 156 1.81 13.53 -10.71
C ASP A 156 1.13 14.52 -11.67
N SER A 157 1.34 14.37 -12.99
CA SER A 157 0.70 15.22 -13.99
C SER A 157 -0.72 14.76 -14.39
N MET A 158 -0.95 13.45 -14.57
CA MET A 158 -2.20 12.94 -15.17
C MET A 158 -3.13 12.26 -14.17
N ILE A 159 -2.60 11.67 -13.10
CA ILE A 159 -3.32 10.86 -12.11
C ILE A 159 -2.84 11.25 -10.71
N PRO A 160 -3.00 12.53 -10.31
CA PRO A 160 -2.43 13.01 -9.06
C PRO A 160 -3.04 12.33 -7.85
N ILE A 161 -2.20 12.06 -6.87
CA ILE A 161 -2.57 11.42 -5.61
C ILE A 161 -2.54 12.46 -4.49
N GLY A 162 -3.55 12.46 -3.64
CA GLY A 162 -3.62 13.33 -2.47
C GLY A 162 -3.38 12.60 -1.16
N ARG A 163 -2.94 13.34 -0.14
CA ARG A 163 -2.73 12.82 1.22
C ARG A 163 -4.07 12.40 1.84
N GLY A 164 -4.24 11.11 2.09
CA GLY A 164 -5.48 10.50 2.56
C GLY A 164 -6.30 9.80 1.47
N GLN A 165 -5.82 9.77 0.23
CA GLN A 165 -6.46 9.09 -0.90
C GLN A 165 -6.07 7.61 -0.95
N ARG A 166 -6.95 6.80 -1.52
CA ARG A 166 -6.71 5.40 -1.89
C ARG A 166 -6.59 5.31 -3.39
N GLU A 167 -5.39 5.09 -3.90
CA GLU A 167 -5.13 4.98 -5.34
C GLU A 167 -4.59 3.60 -5.67
N LEU A 168 -5.31 2.85 -6.49
CA LEU A 168 -4.96 1.49 -6.87
C LEU A 168 -3.85 1.50 -7.94
N ILE A 169 -2.82 0.68 -7.76
CA ILE A 169 -1.84 0.35 -8.80
C ILE A 169 -2.19 -1.03 -9.34
N ILE A 170 -2.58 -1.13 -10.61
CA ILE A 170 -3.09 -2.35 -11.21
C ILE A 170 -2.40 -2.66 -12.54
N GLY A 171 -2.13 -3.93 -12.80
CA GLY A 171 -1.51 -4.40 -14.05
C GLY A 171 -0.95 -5.81 -13.93
N ASP A 172 -0.49 -6.37 -15.04
CA ASP A 172 0.06 -7.71 -15.11
C ASP A 172 1.39 -7.85 -14.36
N ARG A 173 1.87 -9.07 -14.23
CA ARG A 173 3.20 -9.32 -13.64
C ARG A 173 4.29 -8.57 -14.36
N GLN A 174 5.27 -8.06 -13.60
CA GLN A 174 6.48 -7.41 -14.12
C GLN A 174 6.22 -6.13 -14.96
N THR A 175 5.06 -5.48 -14.81
CA THR A 175 4.76 -4.19 -15.47
C THR A 175 5.29 -2.97 -14.72
N GLY A 176 5.96 -3.15 -13.57
CA GLY A 176 6.57 -2.06 -12.81
C GLY A 176 5.74 -1.56 -11.61
N LYS A 177 4.72 -2.30 -11.16
CA LYS A 177 3.88 -1.91 -9.99
C LYS A 177 4.70 -1.60 -8.74
N THR A 178 5.56 -2.53 -8.34
CA THR A 178 6.45 -2.36 -7.17
C THR A 178 7.44 -1.21 -7.37
N ALA A 179 7.92 -0.98 -8.60
CA ALA A 179 8.84 0.13 -8.89
C ALA A 179 8.17 1.49 -8.63
N ILE A 180 6.92 1.68 -9.06
CA ILE A 180 6.14 2.89 -8.75
C ILE A 180 5.98 3.09 -7.24
N ALA A 181 5.69 2.01 -6.52
CA ALA A 181 5.56 2.06 -5.07
C ALA A 181 6.87 2.48 -4.38
N ILE A 182 8.00 1.90 -4.79
CA ILE A 182 9.32 2.23 -4.23
C ILE A 182 9.73 3.65 -4.58
N ASP A 183 9.54 4.10 -5.82
CA ASP A 183 9.82 5.47 -6.23
C ASP A 183 9.00 6.49 -5.44
N THR A 184 7.73 6.17 -5.18
CA THR A 184 6.87 7.00 -4.33
C THR A 184 7.40 7.10 -2.90
N ILE A 185 7.89 6.00 -2.30
CA ILE A 185 8.54 6.03 -0.98
C ILE A 185 9.81 6.88 -1.02
N ILE A 186 10.68 6.65 -1.98
CA ILE A 186 11.96 7.38 -2.11
C ILE A 186 11.71 8.90 -2.21
N ASN A 187 10.66 9.30 -2.91
CA ASN A 187 10.29 10.71 -3.08
C ASN A 187 9.76 11.38 -1.81
N GLN A 188 9.43 10.64 -0.74
CA GLN A 188 8.96 11.22 0.51
C GLN A 188 10.09 11.76 1.39
N LYS A 189 11.35 11.65 0.95
CA LYS A 189 12.49 12.19 1.70
C LYS A 189 12.35 13.70 1.93
N GLY A 190 12.24 14.09 3.20
CA GLY A 190 12.08 15.50 3.58
C GLY A 190 10.64 16.06 3.48
N GLU A 191 9.65 15.24 3.14
CA GLU A 191 8.24 15.65 3.02
C GLU A 191 7.41 15.35 4.29
N ASP A 192 8.07 14.96 5.39
CA ASP A 192 7.45 14.61 6.70
C ASP A 192 6.32 13.56 6.57
N VAL A 193 6.61 12.50 5.82
CA VAL A 193 5.71 11.38 5.60
C VAL A 193 6.35 10.10 6.15
N VAL A 194 5.64 9.39 7.02
CA VAL A 194 6.03 8.04 7.46
C VAL A 194 5.48 7.02 6.47
N CYS A 195 6.37 6.20 5.92
CA CYS A 195 5.99 5.17 4.96
C CYS A 195 5.89 3.80 5.60
N VAL A 196 4.93 3.00 5.17
CA VAL A 196 4.79 1.59 5.55
C VAL A 196 4.69 0.76 4.27
N TYR A 197 5.68 -0.09 4.03
CA TYR A 197 5.65 -1.03 2.90
C TYR A 197 5.28 -2.42 3.39
N VAL A 198 4.18 -2.96 2.89
CA VAL A 198 3.66 -4.27 3.26
C VAL A 198 3.88 -5.26 2.12
N ALA A 199 4.83 -6.18 2.30
CA ALA A 199 5.10 -7.28 1.36
C ALA A 199 4.24 -8.49 1.71
N ILE A 200 3.35 -8.89 0.80
CA ILE A 200 2.36 -9.94 1.03
C ILE A 200 2.61 -11.10 0.05
N GLY A 201 2.94 -12.28 0.57
CA GLY A 201 3.13 -13.47 -0.24
C GLY A 201 4.26 -13.36 -1.27
N GLN A 202 5.23 -12.49 -1.04
CA GLN A 202 6.40 -12.31 -1.91
C GLN A 202 7.54 -13.26 -1.52
N LYS A 203 8.45 -13.51 -2.47
CA LYS A 203 9.67 -14.24 -2.18
C LYS A 203 10.56 -13.43 -1.23
N ALA A 204 11.18 -14.06 -0.25
CA ALA A 204 12.09 -13.40 0.69
C ALA A 204 13.21 -12.62 -0.02
N SER A 205 13.75 -13.14 -1.14
CA SER A 205 14.74 -12.43 -1.96
C SER A 205 14.21 -11.12 -2.57
N THR A 206 12.94 -11.09 -2.97
CA THR A 206 12.32 -9.86 -3.48
C THR A 206 12.19 -8.81 -2.39
N VAL A 207 11.73 -9.22 -1.20
CA VAL A 207 11.62 -8.32 -0.03
C VAL A 207 13.00 -7.79 0.37
N ALA A 208 14.02 -8.65 0.40
CA ALA A 208 15.39 -8.25 0.69
C ALA A 208 15.92 -7.18 -0.29
N ASN A 209 15.66 -7.36 -1.60
CA ASN A 209 16.04 -6.37 -2.61
C ASN A 209 15.32 -5.02 -2.42
N VAL A 210 14.03 -5.03 -2.04
CA VAL A 210 13.29 -3.80 -1.72
C VAL A 210 13.92 -3.09 -0.52
N VAL A 211 14.16 -3.82 0.57
CA VAL A 211 14.80 -3.27 1.77
C VAL A 211 16.17 -2.69 1.44
N GLN A 212 16.99 -3.40 0.68
CA GLN A 212 18.30 -2.92 0.25
C GLN A 212 18.18 -1.63 -0.57
N THR A 213 17.28 -1.58 -1.55
CA THR A 213 17.04 -0.37 -2.37
C THR A 213 16.64 0.82 -1.51
N LEU A 214 15.72 0.62 -0.55
CA LEU A 214 15.29 1.66 0.37
C LEU A 214 16.45 2.13 1.30
N GLN A 215 17.32 1.22 1.73
CA GLN A 215 18.51 1.55 2.52
C GLN A 215 19.51 2.38 1.70
N GLU A 216 19.84 1.95 0.49
CA GLU A 216 20.77 2.65 -0.42
C GLU A 216 20.31 4.07 -0.74
N LYS A 217 18.98 4.29 -0.83
CA LYS A 217 18.39 5.63 -1.07
C LYS A 217 18.17 6.43 0.21
N GLY A 218 18.46 5.87 1.39
CA GLY A 218 18.21 6.50 2.69
C GLY A 218 16.73 6.63 3.02
N ALA A 219 15.88 5.82 2.40
CA ALA A 219 14.44 5.85 2.61
C ALA A 219 13.99 5.01 3.83
N MET A 220 14.84 4.12 4.33
CA MET A 220 14.56 3.37 5.57
C MET A 220 14.45 4.28 6.79
N ASP A 221 15.06 5.48 6.78
CA ASP A 221 15.01 6.43 7.92
C ASP A 221 13.58 6.89 8.26
N TYR A 222 12.63 6.74 7.34
CA TYR A 222 11.22 7.10 7.53
C TYR A 222 10.26 5.98 7.07
N THR A 223 10.76 4.76 6.90
CA THR A 223 9.96 3.63 6.38
C THR A 223 9.96 2.46 7.38
N VAL A 224 8.79 1.84 7.55
CA VAL A 224 8.60 0.55 8.21
C VAL A 224 8.30 -0.49 7.13
N VAL A 225 8.92 -1.66 7.20
CA VAL A 225 8.61 -2.78 6.30
C VAL A 225 7.90 -3.87 7.11
N VAL A 226 6.73 -4.26 6.65
CA VAL A 226 5.97 -5.41 7.17
C VAL A 226 6.04 -6.53 6.14
N ALA A 227 6.57 -7.69 6.51
CA ALA A 227 6.75 -8.78 5.57
C ALA A 227 6.02 -10.04 6.03
N ALA A 228 5.23 -10.62 5.12
CA ALA A 228 4.70 -11.97 5.18
C ALA A 228 5.09 -12.69 3.90
N SER A 229 6.11 -13.54 3.97
CA SER A 229 6.70 -14.19 2.80
C SER A 229 5.78 -15.29 2.23
N ALA A 230 6.06 -15.70 0.98
CA ALA A 230 5.31 -16.77 0.33
C ALA A 230 5.44 -18.14 1.01
N SER A 231 6.45 -18.33 1.86
CA SER A 231 6.66 -19.55 2.64
C SER A 231 5.93 -19.55 3.97
N GLU A 232 5.38 -18.41 4.39
CA GLU A 232 4.66 -18.31 5.65
C GLU A 232 3.19 -18.73 5.50
N PRO A 233 2.55 -19.13 6.61
CA PRO A 233 1.14 -19.51 6.63
C PRO A 233 0.22 -18.44 6.02
N ALA A 234 -0.87 -18.88 5.39
CA ALA A 234 -1.86 -17.99 4.80
C ALA A 234 -2.41 -16.97 5.80
N THR A 235 -2.49 -17.34 7.08
CA THR A 235 -2.90 -16.44 8.17
C THR A 235 -2.04 -15.21 8.28
N LEU A 236 -0.73 -15.35 8.24
CA LEU A 236 0.20 -14.22 8.33
C LEU A 236 0.13 -13.34 7.08
N GLN A 237 -0.02 -13.94 5.90
CA GLN A 237 -0.25 -13.18 4.66
C GLN A 237 -1.57 -12.40 4.68
N TYR A 238 -2.61 -12.94 5.30
CA TYR A 238 -3.88 -12.26 5.51
C TYR A 238 -3.77 -11.09 6.49
N LEU A 239 -3.04 -11.26 7.60
CA LEU A 239 -2.91 -10.25 8.66
C LEU A 239 -1.98 -9.10 8.30
N ALA A 240 -0.92 -9.34 7.53
CA ALA A 240 0.12 -8.35 7.24
C ALA A 240 -0.42 -6.99 6.78
N PRO A 241 -1.42 -6.88 5.86
CA PRO A 241 -1.97 -5.59 5.48
C PRO A 241 -2.64 -4.85 6.64
N TYR A 242 -3.35 -5.55 7.51
CA TYR A 242 -3.98 -4.95 8.69
C TYR A 242 -2.94 -4.46 9.69
N THR A 243 -1.87 -5.23 9.89
CA THR A 243 -0.71 -4.82 10.70
C THR A 243 -0.08 -3.54 10.15
N GLY A 244 0.15 -3.48 8.84
CA GLY A 244 0.66 -2.29 8.17
C GLY A 244 -0.25 -1.07 8.34
N ALA A 245 -1.58 -1.27 8.21
CA ALA A 245 -2.57 -0.23 8.45
C ALA A 245 -2.53 0.26 9.90
N THR A 246 -2.45 -0.64 10.88
CA THR A 246 -2.38 -0.29 12.32
C THR A 246 -1.14 0.53 12.65
N ILE A 247 0.03 0.19 12.05
CA ILE A 247 1.25 0.96 12.21
C ILE A 247 1.08 2.37 11.60
N ALA A 248 0.53 2.48 10.39
CA ALA A 248 0.29 3.77 9.74
C ALA A 248 -0.72 4.62 10.51
N GLU A 249 -1.79 4.03 11.04
CA GLU A 249 -2.79 4.72 11.87
C GLU A 249 -2.20 5.34 13.13
N TYR A 250 -1.25 4.68 13.79
CA TYR A 250 -0.58 5.24 14.95
C TYR A 250 0.00 6.63 14.64
N PHE A 251 0.67 6.78 13.53
CA PHE A 251 1.25 8.07 13.11
C PHE A 251 0.17 9.04 12.60
N MET A 252 -0.83 8.54 11.87
CA MET A 252 -1.95 9.35 11.38
C MET A 252 -2.70 10.03 12.55
N TYR A 253 -3.03 9.29 13.61
CA TYR A 253 -3.70 9.85 14.80
C TYR A 253 -2.79 10.75 15.65
N LYS A 254 -1.48 10.74 15.41
CA LYS A 254 -0.53 11.73 15.95
C LYS A 254 -0.36 12.98 15.08
N GLY A 255 -1.22 13.14 14.08
CA GLY A 255 -1.22 14.30 13.20
C GLY A 255 -0.20 14.24 12.07
N LYS A 256 0.52 13.11 11.88
CA LYS A 256 1.48 12.93 10.78
C LYS A 256 0.80 12.49 9.50
N ALA A 257 1.45 12.77 8.37
CA ALA A 257 1.09 12.16 7.10
C ALA A 257 1.74 10.78 6.98
N THR A 258 0.97 9.79 6.51
CA THR A 258 1.47 8.42 6.30
C THR A 258 1.15 7.95 4.90
N LEU A 259 2.00 7.08 4.38
CA LEU A 259 1.83 6.38 3.11
C LEU A 259 1.94 4.88 3.38
N VAL A 260 0.89 4.12 3.09
CA VAL A 260 0.92 2.67 3.19
C VAL A 260 0.79 2.02 1.81
N ILE A 261 1.67 1.08 1.52
CA ILE A 261 1.69 0.32 0.27
C ILE A 261 1.39 -1.13 0.59
N TYR A 262 0.43 -1.72 -0.12
CA TYR A 262 0.07 -3.13 0.01
C TYR A 262 0.48 -3.89 -1.25
N ASP A 263 1.60 -4.60 -1.21
CA ASP A 263 2.18 -5.32 -2.35
C ASP A 263 2.17 -6.85 -2.13
N ASP A 264 1.12 -7.61 -2.54
CA ASP A 264 -0.09 -7.16 -3.17
C ASP A 264 -1.35 -7.71 -2.50
N LEU A 265 -2.48 -7.05 -2.68
CA LEU A 265 -3.77 -7.48 -2.12
C LEU A 265 -4.37 -8.69 -2.86
N SER A 266 -3.92 -9.01 -4.07
CA SER A 266 -4.29 -10.26 -4.75
C SER A 266 -3.83 -11.47 -3.95
N LYS A 267 -2.65 -11.40 -3.35
CA LYS A 267 -2.10 -12.45 -2.48
C LYS A 267 -2.87 -12.55 -1.17
N GLN A 268 -3.23 -11.40 -0.57
CA GLN A 268 -4.09 -11.40 0.61
C GLN A 268 -5.42 -12.10 0.33
N ALA A 269 -6.08 -11.79 -0.79
CA ALA A 269 -7.34 -12.42 -1.17
C ALA A 269 -7.17 -13.94 -1.37
N GLN A 270 -6.08 -14.38 -2.01
CA GLN A 270 -5.76 -15.80 -2.18
C GLN A 270 -5.55 -16.50 -0.83
N ALA A 271 -4.81 -15.89 0.09
CA ALA A 271 -4.62 -16.39 1.45
C ALA A 271 -5.96 -16.52 2.19
N TYR A 272 -6.81 -15.50 2.11
CA TYR A 272 -8.13 -15.54 2.72
C TYR A 272 -9.05 -16.60 2.11
N ARG A 273 -9.00 -16.80 0.79
CA ARG A 273 -9.70 -17.89 0.10
C ARG A 273 -9.25 -19.24 0.63
N GLN A 274 -7.95 -19.47 0.75
CA GLN A 274 -7.38 -20.70 1.29
C GLN A 274 -7.89 -20.97 2.71
N MET A 275 -7.79 -19.99 3.62
CA MET A 275 -8.27 -20.12 4.99
C MET A 275 -9.77 -20.41 5.06
N SER A 276 -10.56 -19.70 4.25
CA SER A 276 -12.02 -19.86 4.23
C SER A 276 -12.46 -21.24 3.74
N LEU A 277 -11.79 -21.79 2.73
CA LEU A 277 -12.06 -23.14 2.23
C LEU A 277 -11.67 -24.22 3.26
N LEU A 278 -10.56 -24.05 3.96
CA LEU A 278 -10.15 -24.94 5.04
C LEU A 278 -11.12 -24.89 6.22
N LEU A 279 -11.65 -23.72 6.56
CA LEU A 279 -12.73 -23.54 7.54
C LEU A 279 -14.12 -23.99 7.02
N ARG A 280 -14.19 -24.59 5.82
CA ARG A 280 -15.41 -25.08 5.17
C ARG A 280 -16.49 -24.00 4.96
N ARG A 281 -16.09 -22.73 4.84
CA ARG A 281 -17.01 -21.67 4.42
C ARG A 281 -17.43 -21.88 2.96
N PRO A 282 -18.71 -21.67 2.61
CA PRO A 282 -19.18 -21.90 1.24
C PRO A 282 -18.48 -20.95 0.26
N PRO A 283 -17.91 -21.48 -0.85
CA PRO A 283 -17.27 -20.64 -1.86
C PRO A 283 -18.30 -19.92 -2.74
N GLY A 284 -17.97 -18.69 -3.14
CA GLY A 284 -18.67 -17.90 -4.13
C GLY A 284 -17.92 -17.84 -5.48
N ARG A 285 -17.98 -16.67 -6.14
CA ARG A 285 -17.31 -16.42 -7.42
C ARG A 285 -15.80 -16.66 -7.32
N GLU A 286 -15.22 -17.38 -8.26
CA GLU A 286 -13.80 -17.76 -8.33
C GLU A 286 -13.30 -18.45 -7.04
N ALA A 287 -14.22 -19.18 -6.36
CA ALA A 287 -13.99 -19.82 -5.07
C ALA A 287 -13.64 -18.89 -3.91
N TYR A 288 -13.80 -17.58 -4.05
CA TYR A 288 -13.68 -16.66 -2.94
C TYR A 288 -14.91 -16.72 -2.01
N PRO A 289 -14.74 -16.53 -0.70
CA PRO A 289 -15.86 -16.42 0.22
C PRO A 289 -16.66 -15.14 -0.04
N GLY A 290 -17.94 -15.13 0.33
CA GLY A 290 -18.85 -14.02 0.07
C GLY A 290 -18.46 -12.68 0.70
N ASP A 291 -17.63 -12.71 1.73
CA ASP A 291 -17.16 -11.54 2.47
C ASP A 291 -15.78 -11.00 2.00
N VAL A 292 -15.21 -11.51 0.90
CA VAL A 292 -13.91 -11.03 0.41
C VAL A 292 -13.91 -9.54 0.05
N PHE A 293 -15.03 -9.00 -0.42
CA PHE A 293 -15.17 -7.56 -0.63
C PHE A 293 -15.00 -6.78 0.68
N TYR A 294 -15.62 -7.26 1.76
CA TYR A 294 -15.55 -6.64 3.08
C TYR A 294 -14.12 -6.65 3.65
N ILE A 295 -13.33 -7.68 3.36
CA ILE A 295 -11.90 -7.74 3.75
C ILE A 295 -11.13 -6.52 3.23
N HIS A 296 -11.22 -6.26 1.92
CA HIS A 296 -10.53 -5.13 1.31
C HIS A 296 -11.16 -3.78 1.65
N SER A 297 -12.50 -3.70 1.74
CA SER A 297 -13.17 -2.43 2.04
C SER A 297 -12.87 -1.96 3.46
N ARG A 298 -12.93 -2.84 4.48
CA ARG A 298 -12.61 -2.45 5.85
C ARG A 298 -11.13 -2.12 6.07
N LEU A 299 -10.22 -2.69 5.27
CA LEU A 299 -8.81 -2.32 5.26
C LEU A 299 -8.61 -0.93 4.65
N LEU A 300 -9.10 -0.74 3.43
CA LEU A 300 -8.84 0.47 2.64
C LEU A 300 -9.63 1.69 3.15
N GLU A 301 -10.80 1.51 3.77
CA GLU A 301 -11.54 2.59 4.40
C GLU A 301 -10.85 3.21 5.62
N ARG A 302 -9.85 2.55 6.20
CA ARG A 302 -9.02 3.11 7.26
C ARG A 302 -8.12 4.25 6.75
N ALA A 303 -7.78 4.24 5.44
CA ALA A 303 -7.05 5.34 4.79
C ALA A 303 -7.97 6.55 4.63
N ALA A 304 -7.57 7.68 5.20
CA ALA A 304 -8.34 8.91 5.19
C ALA A 304 -7.47 10.13 5.48
N LYS A 305 -7.99 11.32 5.17
CA LYS A 305 -7.54 12.60 5.71
C LYS A 305 -8.40 12.93 6.93
N LEU A 306 -7.79 13.06 8.10
CA LEU A 306 -8.49 13.38 9.33
C LEU A 306 -8.89 14.86 9.39
N SER A 307 -9.96 15.14 10.13
CA SER A 307 -10.44 16.48 10.41
C SER A 307 -9.45 17.27 11.28
N ASP A 308 -9.66 18.58 11.35
CA ASP A 308 -8.82 19.49 12.14
C ASP A 308 -8.85 19.14 13.63
N GLU A 309 -9.99 18.67 14.13
CA GLU A 309 -10.20 18.25 15.50
C GLU A 309 -9.38 17.01 15.88
N LEU A 310 -9.10 16.14 14.91
CA LEU A 310 -8.31 14.91 15.09
C LEU A 310 -6.83 15.09 14.69
N GLY A 311 -6.35 16.33 14.61
CA GLY A 311 -4.93 16.62 14.40
C GLY A 311 -4.47 16.64 12.95
N LYS A 312 -5.38 16.64 11.97
CA LYS A 312 -5.07 16.79 10.51
C LYS A 312 -4.18 15.70 9.90
N GLY A 313 -3.94 14.61 10.58
CA GLY A 313 -3.16 13.50 10.05
C GLY A 313 -3.79 12.90 8.80
N SER A 314 -3.02 12.12 8.06
CA SER A 314 -3.51 11.44 6.87
C SER A 314 -2.88 10.06 6.72
N MET A 315 -3.63 9.13 6.16
CA MET A 315 -3.12 7.85 5.69
C MET A 315 -3.51 7.68 4.22
N THR A 316 -2.51 7.72 3.35
CA THR A 316 -2.65 7.48 1.92
C THR A 316 -2.37 6.01 1.65
N ALA A 317 -3.24 5.32 0.94
CA ALA A 317 -3.07 3.90 0.62
C ALA A 317 -2.83 3.70 -0.88
N LEU A 318 -1.79 2.94 -1.20
CA LEU A 318 -1.48 2.46 -2.55
C LEU A 318 -1.58 0.93 -2.57
N PRO A 319 -2.79 0.36 -2.67
CA PRO A 319 -2.95 -1.06 -2.90
C PRO A 319 -2.45 -1.44 -4.29
N ILE A 320 -1.80 -2.61 -4.38
CA ILE A 320 -1.38 -3.21 -5.64
C ILE A 320 -2.24 -4.42 -5.92
N ILE A 321 -2.75 -4.53 -7.14
CA ILE A 321 -3.48 -5.69 -7.66
C ILE A 321 -2.78 -6.22 -8.91
N GLU A 322 -2.62 -7.53 -8.95
CA GLU A 322 -2.10 -8.24 -10.12
C GLU A 322 -3.26 -8.71 -11.01
N THR A 323 -3.19 -8.35 -12.31
CA THR A 323 -4.10 -8.87 -13.34
C THR A 323 -3.43 -10.01 -14.12
N GLN A 324 -4.25 -10.73 -14.88
CA GLN A 324 -3.80 -11.72 -15.85
C GLN A 324 -4.28 -11.26 -17.23
N ALA A 325 -3.36 -11.09 -18.18
CA ALA A 325 -3.65 -10.61 -19.52
C ALA A 325 -4.45 -9.29 -19.57
N GLY A 326 -4.19 -8.38 -18.63
CA GLY A 326 -4.86 -7.10 -18.55
C GLY A 326 -6.35 -7.15 -18.12
N ASP A 327 -6.85 -8.31 -17.66
CA ASP A 327 -8.25 -8.46 -17.30
C ASP A 327 -8.60 -7.73 -15.99
N VAL A 328 -9.14 -6.53 -16.12
CA VAL A 328 -9.67 -5.73 -14.99
C VAL A 328 -11.09 -6.12 -14.59
N SER A 329 -11.77 -7.00 -15.36
CA SER A 329 -13.13 -7.45 -15.09
C SER A 329 -13.19 -8.67 -14.16
N ALA A 330 -12.05 -9.26 -13.82
CA ALA A 330 -11.92 -10.33 -12.83
C ALA A 330 -12.44 -9.88 -11.46
N TYR A 331 -12.75 -10.83 -10.58
CA TYR A 331 -13.49 -10.55 -9.35
C TYR A 331 -12.73 -9.61 -8.39
N ILE A 332 -11.49 -9.90 -8.07
CA ILE A 332 -10.71 -9.08 -7.13
C ILE A 332 -10.38 -7.69 -7.70
N PRO A 333 -9.88 -7.55 -8.95
CA PRO A 333 -9.72 -6.24 -9.60
C PRO A 333 -10.96 -5.35 -9.52
N THR A 334 -12.13 -5.88 -9.93
CA THR A 334 -13.40 -5.14 -9.92
C THR A 334 -13.76 -4.65 -8.52
N ASN A 335 -13.60 -5.50 -7.50
CA ASN A 335 -13.87 -5.13 -6.11
C ASN A 335 -12.98 -3.98 -5.66
N VAL A 336 -11.67 -4.06 -5.87
CA VAL A 336 -10.73 -3.03 -5.38
C VAL A 336 -10.86 -1.72 -6.15
N ILE A 337 -11.11 -1.75 -7.47
CA ILE A 337 -11.44 -0.55 -8.26
C ILE A 337 -12.65 0.19 -7.68
N SER A 338 -13.67 -0.55 -7.22
CA SER A 338 -14.88 0.07 -6.64
C SER A 338 -14.64 0.70 -5.27
N ILE A 339 -13.70 0.15 -4.47
CA ILE A 339 -13.36 0.63 -3.13
C ILE A 339 -12.45 1.86 -3.17
N THR A 340 -11.57 1.95 -4.17
CA THR A 340 -10.54 2.98 -4.27
C THR A 340 -11.04 4.27 -4.91
N ASP A 341 -10.29 5.35 -4.70
CA ASP A 341 -10.59 6.70 -5.24
C ASP A 341 -9.99 6.92 -6.64
N GLY A 342 -9.59 5.85 -7.30
CA GLY A 342 -9.01 5.84 -8.63
C GLY A 342 -8.03 4.68 -8.81
N GLN A 343 -7.48 4.60 -10.03
CA GLN A 343 -6.51 3.56 -10.38
C GLN A 343 -5.46 4.06 -11.37
N ILE A 344 -4.24 3.58 -11.17
CA ILE A 344 -3.11 3.68 -12.10
C ILE A 344 -3.00 2.33 -12.80
N PHE A 345 -3.39 2.27 -14.06
CA PHE A 345 -3.31 1.05 -14.87
C PHE A 345 -1.99 0.98 -15.62
N LEU A 346 -1.26 -0.12 -15.43
CA LEU A 346 0.00 -0.41 -16.13
C LEU A 346 -0.25 -1.42 -17.26
N SER A 347 0.02 -1.00 -18.48
CA SER A 347 -0.15 -1.81 -19.69
C SER A 347 1.08 -2.62 -19.99
N SER A 348 0.91 -3.93 -20.22
CA SER A 348 1.99 -4.81 -20.71
C SER A 348 2.49 -4.40 -22.09
N ASP A 349 1.60 -3.92 -22.96
CA ASP A 349 1.96 -3.49 -24.31
C ASP A 349 2.86 -2.26 -24.28
N LEU A 350 2.52 -1.25 -23.47
CA LEU A 350 3.37 -0.07 -23.28
C LEU A 350 4.72 -0.44 -22.65
N PHE A 351 4.71 -1.35 -21.67
CA PHE A 351 5.94 -1.82 -21.03
C PHE A 351 6.88 -2.50 -22.03
N ASN A 352 6.35 -3.38 -22.87
CA ASN A 352 7.09 -4.11 -23.91
C ASN A 352 7.55 -3.19 -25.04
N ALA A 353 6.79 -2.13 -25.34
CA ALA A 353 7.17 -1.07 -26.27
C ALA A 353 8.24 -0.11 -25.70
N GLY A 354 8.73 -0.34 -24.48
CA GLY A 354 9.78 0.48 -23.86
C GLY A 354 9.28 1.79 -23.24
N VAL A 355 7.96 1.97 -23.10
CA VAL A 355 7.37 3.09 -22.35
C VAL A 355 7.35 2.74 -20.86
N ARG A 356 8.22 3.35 -20.09
CA ARG A 356 8.39 3.08 -18.66
C ARG A 356 8.50 4.40 -17.89
N PRO A 357 7.59 4.63 -16.90
CA PRO A 357 6.52 3.76 -16.43
C PRO A 357 5.43 3.52 -17.49
N ALA A 358 4.88 2.31 -17.48
CA ALA A 358 3.92 1.85 -18.49
C ALA A 358 2.47 2.30 -18.18
N VAL A 359 2.29 3.52 -17.69
CA VAL A 359 1.00 4.08 -17.30
C VAL A 359 0.13 4.31 -18.53
N ASN A 360 -1.04 3.69 -18.55
CA ASN A 360 -2.05 3.95 -19.58
C ASN A 360 -2.95 5.12 -19.16
N PRO A 361 -2.86 6.29 -19.82
CA PRO A 361 -3.63 7.47 -19.44
C PRO A 361 -5.14 7.35 -19.72
N GLY A 362 -5.53 6.49 -20.67
CA GLY A 362 -6.93 6.34 -21.09
C GLY A 362 -7.81 5.70 -20.02
N ILE A 363 -7.30 4.67 -19.35
CA ILE A 363 -8.04 3.91 -18.32
C ILE A 363 -7.59 4.20 -16.89
N SER A 364 -6.56 4.99 -16.70
CA SER A 364 -6.14 5.46 -15.37
C SER A 364 -6.93 6.70 -14.96
N VAL A 365 -7.37 6.75 -13.71
CA VAL A 365 -8.25 7.81 -13.19
C VAL A 365 -7.86 8.14 -11.76
N SER A 366 -7.80 9.44 -11.42
CA SER A 366 -7.84 9.94 -10.05
C SER A 366 -9.15 10.69 -9.83
N ARG A 367 -9.97 10.24 -8.87
CA ARG A 367 -11.25 10.91 -8.53
C ARG A 367 -11.04 12.20 -7.73
N VAL A 368 -9.89 12.37 -7.11
CA VAL A 368 -9.50 13.62 -6.44
C VAL A 368 -9.02 14.66 -7.46
N GLY A 369 -8.26 14.23 -8.46
CA GLY A 369 -7.84 15.04 -9.58
C GLY A 369 -7.00 16.25 -9.17
N SER A 370 -7.23 17.39 -9.81
CA SER A 370 -6.40 18.59 -9.64
C SER A 370 -6.41 19.21 -8.23
N ALA A 371 -7.30 18.79 -7.34
CA ALA A 371 -7.25 19.16 -5.92
C ALA A 371 -6.01 18.59 -5.21
N ALA A 372 -5.49 17.47 -5.73
CA ALA A 372 -4.26 16.81 -5.26
C ALA A 372 -3.00 17.26 -6.00
N GLN A 373 -3.03 18.35 -6.78
CA GLN A 373 -1.87 18.89 -7.47
C GLN A 373 -1.37 20.17 -6.81
N THR A 374 -0.04 20.37 -6.85
CA THR A 374 0.55 21.66 -6.54
C THR A 374 0.08 22.72 -7.55
N LYS A 375 0.07 24.01 -7.15
CA LYS A 375 -0.34 25.09 -8.05
C LYS A 375 0.52 25.14 -9.31
N ALA A 376 1.82 24.87 -9.19
CA ALA A 376 2.74 24.80 -10.32
C ALA A 376 2.38 23.68 -11.30
N MET A 377 2.15 22.46 -10.79
CA MET A 377 1.77 21.31 -11.61
C MET A 377 0.41 21.55 -12.30
N LYS A 378 -0.59 22.04 -11.57
CA LYS A 378 -1.91 22.33 -12.12
C LYS A 378 -1.86 23.30 -13.30
N LYS A 379 -0.94 24.30 -13.30
CA LYS A 379 -0.79 25.28 -14.39
C LYS A 379 -0.31 24.61 -15.68
N VAL A 380 0.57 23.59 -15.58
CA VAL A 380 1.20 22.97 -16.75
C VAL A 380 0.55 21.65 -17.17
N ALA A 381 0.00 20.86 -16.24
CA ALA A 381 -0.45 19.51 -16.53
C ALA A 381 -1.84 19.39 -17.19
N GLY A 382 -2.63 20.47 -17.21
CA GLY A 382 -4.05 20.40 -17.56
C GLY A 382 -4.39 19.85 -18.96
N LYS A 383 -3.45 19.93 -19.91
CA LYS A 383 -3.67 19.47 -21.31
C LYS A 383 -3.03 18.13 -21.63
N ILE A 384 -2.09 17.64 -20.82
CA ILE A 384 -1.23 16.48 -21.15
C ILE A 384 -2.07 15.22 -21.42
N LYS A 385 -3.00 14.92 -20.53
CA LYS A 385 -3.84 13.72 -20.67
C LYS A 385 -4.68 13.75 -21.94
N LEU A 386 -5.21 14.92 -22.32
CA LEU A 386 -5.98 15.08 -23.55
C LEU A 386 -5.08 14.94 -24.80
N GLU A 387 -3.90 15.58 -24.80
CA GLU A 387 -2.97 15.49 -25.92
C GLU A 387 -2.45 14.06 -26.15
N LEU A 388 -2.18 13.31 -25.08
CA LEU A 388 -1.80 11.90 -25.21
C LEU A 388 -2.95 11.01 -25.67
N ALA A 389 -4.18 11.23 -25.21
CA ALA A 389 -5.34 10.50 -25.71
C ALA A 389 -5.58 10.74 -27.20
N GLN A 390 -5.49 12.01 -27.65
CA GLN A 390 -5.60 12.36 -29.06
C GLN A 390 -4.46 11.75 -29.89
N PHE A 391 -3.24 11.70 -29.32
CA PHE A 391 -2.11 11.04 -29.99
C PHE A 391 -2.35 9.55 -30.18
N ASP A 392 -2.87 8.84 -29.16
CA ASP A 392 -3.16 7.41 -29.23
C ASP A 392 -4.22 7.10 -30.30
N ASP A 393 -5.30 7.91 -30.35
CA ASP A 393 -6.34 7.80 -31.36
C ASP A 393 -5.79 8.04 -32.78
N LEU A 394 -4.99 9.11 -32.95
CA LEU A 394 -4.37 9.44 -34.24
C LEU A 394 -3.32 8.42 -34.67
N GLN A 395 -2.55 7.86 -33.72
CA GLN A 395 -1.56 6.84 -34.02
C GLN A 395 -2.22 5.55 -34.55
N ALA A 396 -3.35 5.15 -33.95
CA ALA A 396 -4.14 4.03 -34.43
C ALA A 396 -4.68 4.27 -35.85
N PHE A 397 -5.18 5.50 -36.12
CA PHE A 397 -5.67 5.88 -37.45
C PHE A 397 -4.54 5.96 -38.49
N ALA A 398 -3.38 6.51 -38.13
CA ALA A 398 -2.23 6.69 -39.02
C ALA A 398 -1.66 5.37 -39.57
N GLN A 399 -1.90 4.25 -38.90
CA GLN A 399 -1.48 2.92 -39.40
C GLN A 399 -2.24 2.50 -40.66
N PHE A 400 -3.42 3.10 -40.91
CA PHE A 400 -4.29 2.75 -42.04
C PHE A 400 -4.35 3.86 -43.11
N ALA A 401 -3.89 5.07 -42.83
CA ALA A 401 -3.96 6.21 -43.72
C ALA A 401 -2.68 6.36 -44.54
N SER A 402 -2.82 6.46 -45.88
CA SER A 402 -1.69 6.65 -46.81
C SER A 402 -1.16 8.09 -46.85
N ASP A 403 -2.04 9.09 -46.61
CA ASP A 403 -1.71 10.51 -46.61
C ASP A 403 -2.32 11.22 -45.42
N LEU A 404 -1.47 11.81 -44.61
CA LEU A 404 -1.87 12.64 -43.44
C LEU A 404 -1.60 14.12 -43.76
N ASP A 405 -2.54 14.98 -43.40
CA ASP A 405 -2.32 16.42 -43.51
C ASP A 405 -1.22 16.87 -42.54
N LYS A 406 -0.66 18.06 -42.79
CA LYS A 406 0.47 18.59 -42.00
C LYS A 406 0.10 18.81 -40.54
N ALA A 407 -1.11 19.23 -40.23
CA ALA A 407 -1.56 19.46 -38.86
C ALA A 407 -1.60 18.16 -38.05
N THR A 408 -2.11 17.08 -38.65
CA THR A 408 -2.11 15.74 -38.07
C THR A 408 -0.68 15.17 -37.88
N GLN A 409 0.22 15.42 -38.85
CA GLN A 409 1.62 15.03 -38.70
C GLN A 409 2.32 15.77 -37.55
N ASP A 410 2.10 17.07 -37.41
CA ASP A 410 2.66 17.88 -36.33
C ASP A 410 2.11 17.44 -34.96
N GLN A 411 0.84 17.08 -34.89
CA GLN A 411 0.20 16.57 -33.67
C GLN A 411 0.76 15.20 -33.27
N LEU A 412 0.96 14.28 -34.22
CA LEU A 412 1.61 12.99 -34.01
C LEU A 412 3.05 13.17 -33.52
N ALA A 413 3.81 14.05 -34.18
CA ALA A 413 5.20 14.33 -33.83
C ALA A 413 5.30 14.91 -32.41
N ARG A 414 4.39 15.77 -32.00
CA ARG A 414 4.32 16.31 -30.62
C ARG A 414 3.94 15.23 -29.62
N GLY A 415 2.93 14.42 -29.89
CA GLY A 415 2.52 13.33 -29.03
C GLY A 415 3.62 12.28 -28.78
N GLN A 416 4.42 11.95 -29.81
CA GLN A 416 5.60 11.10 -29.66
C GLN A 416 6.61 11.68 -28.68
N ARG A 417 6.91 12.98 -28.79
CA ARG A 417 7.84 13.67 -27.88
C ARG A 417 7.30 13.76 -26.44
N LEU A 418 6.01 14.00 -26.26
CA LEU A 418 5.37 13.97 -24.95
C LEU A 418 5.46 12.57 -24.33
N ARG A 419 5.27 11.50 -25.12
CA ARG A 419 5.45 10.13 -24.63
C ARG A 419 6.89 9.84 -24.22
N GLU A 420 7.89 10.28 -25.00
CA GLU A 420 9.31 10.16 -24.64
C GLU A 420 9.66 10.97 -23.37
N LEU A 421 9.11 12.16 -23.24
CA LEU A 421 9.31 13.02 -22.06
C LEU A 421 8.81 12.38 -20.76
N LEU A 422 7.74 11.59 -20.82
CA LEU A 422 7.17 10.91 -19.65
C LEU A 422 7.92 9.62 -19.26
N LYS A 423 8.88 9.16 -20.06
CA LYS A 423 9.75 8.05 -19.68
C LYS A 423 10.68 8.47 -18.54
N GLN A 424 10.79 7.62 -17.54
CA GLN A 424 11.57 7.89 -16.35
C GLN A 424 12.24 6.61 -15.85
N SER A 425 13.50 6.70 -15.44
CA SER A 425 14.24 5.58 -14.85
C SER A 425 13.70 5.24 -13.47
N GLN A 426 13.84 3.97 -13.08
CA GLN A 426 13.52 3.52 -11.72
C GLN A 426 14.50 4.11 -10.70
N ASN A 427 14.03 4.32 -9.48
CA ASN A 427 14.80 4.85 -8.35
C ASN A 427 15.39 6.26 -8.60
N GLU A 428 14.77 7.01 -9.50
CA GLU A 428 15.11 8.41 -9.83
C GLU A 428 13.85 9.29 -9.84
N PRO A 429 13.16 9.46 -8.70
CA PRO A 429 12.00 10.34 -8.63
C PRO A 429 12.43 11.80 -8.90
N LEU A 430 11.56 12.54 -9.59
CA LEU A 430 11.79 13.93 -9.96
C LEU A 430 11.10 14.89 -8.99
N SER A 431 11.77 15.97 -8.66
CA SER A 431 11.19 17.06 -7.88
C SER A 431 10.09 17.79 -8.65
N VAL A 432 9.22 18.50 -7.94
CA VAL A 432 8.15 19.29 -8.57
C VAL A 432 8.69 20.31 -9.58
N ALA A 433 9.80 20.98 -9.25
CA ALA A 433 10.41 21.94 -10.16
C ALA A 433 10.92 21.30 -11.47
N GLU A 434 11.53 20.10 -11.38
CA GLU A 434 11.96 19.34 -12.57
C GLU A 434 10.78 18.91 -13.42
N GLN A 435 9.76 18.31 -12.80
CA GLN A 435 8.56 17.85 -13.52
C GLN A 435 7.86 19.00 -14.24
N VAL A 436 7.63 20.13 -13.53
CA VAL A 436 6.99 21.30 -14.12
C VAL A 436 7.79 21.88 -15.30
N ALA A 437 9.13 21.91 -15.19
CA ALA A 437 9.99 22.42 -16.23
C ALA A 437 9.96 21.59 -17.51
N ILE A 438 10.07 20.24 -17.38
CA ILE A 438 10.05 19.37 -18.55
C ILE A 438 8.66 19.33 -19.20
N LEU A 439 7.59 19.34 -18.41
CA LEU A 439 6.23 19.40 -18.92
C LEU A 439 5.95 20.72 -19.63
N TYR A 440 6.42 21.84 -19.06
CA TYR A 440 6.32 23.14 -19.69
C TYR A 440 7.02 23.17 -21.06
N ALA A 441 8.21 22.59 -21.15
CA ALA A 441 8.96 22.49 -22.40
C ALA A 441 8.21 21.65 -23.46
N GLY A 442 7.62 20.52 -23.06
CA GLY A 442 6.86 19.66 -23.98
C GLY A 442 5.60 20.30 -24.52
N ILE A 443 4.79 20.92 -23.64
CA ILE A 443 3.49 21.51 -24.01
C ILE A 443 3.66 22.80 -24.84
N ASN A 444 4.67 23.62 -24.53
CA ASN A 444 4.85 24.90 -25.20
C ASN A 444 5.75 24.80 -26.46
N GLY A 445 5.98 23.60 -26.99
CA GLY A 445 6.63 23.39 -28.29
C GLY A 445 8.17 23.55 -28.28
N TYR A 446 8.81 23.65 -27.11
CA TYR A 446 10.29 23.74 -27.05
C TYR A 446 10.99 22.46 -27.55
N LEU A 447 10.27 21.34 -27.59
CA LEU A 447 10.77 20.05 -28.06
C LEU A 447 10.48 19.77 -29.54
N ASP A 448 9.67 20.59 -30.22
CA ASP A 448 9.16 20.30 -31.57
C ASP A 448 10.27 20.15 -32.64
N ASP A 449 11.41 20.81 -32.47
CA ASP A 449 12.59 20.74 -33.35
C ASP A 449 13.68 19.78 -32.84
N ILE A 450 13.43 19.05 -31.74
CA ILE A 450 14.35 18.04 -31.21
C ILE A 450 13.94 16.67 -31.72
N ALA A 451 14.91 15.87 -32.21
CA ALA A 451 14.66 14.51 -32.63
C ALA A 451 14.13 13.65 -31.48
N VAL A 452 13.18 12.75 -31.74
CA VAL A 452 12.47 11.97 -30.73
C VAL A 452 13.45 11.15 -29.86
N ASP A 453 14.47 10.56 -30.44
CA ASP A 453 15.53 9.81 -29.75
C ASP A 453 16.43 10.67 -28.85
N LYS A 454 16.46 11.98 -29.07
CA LYS A 454 17.24 12.94 -28.27
C LYS A 454 16.42 13.62 -27.16
N VAL A 455 15.11 13.43 -27.09
CA VAL A 455 14.24 14.06 -26.08
C VAL A 455 14.68 13.69 -24.66
N THR A 456 14.95 12.42 -24.38
CA THR A 456 15.41 11.98 -23.05
C THR A 456 16.75 12.60 -22.67
N THR A 457 17.69 12.71 -23.63
CA THR A 457 19.00 13.36 -23.40
C THR A 457 18.82 14.85 -23.11
N PHE A 458 17.98 15.52 -23.88
CA PHE A 458 17.67 16.93 -23.68
C PHE A 458 17.06 17.17 -22.29
N THR A 459 16.03 16.42 -21.91
CA THR A 459 15.35 16.59 -20.64
C THR A 459 16.24 16.32 -19.44
N LYS A 460 17.12 15.30 -19.53
CA LYS A 460 18.10 15.01 -18.48
C LYS A 460 19.10 16.15 -18.32
N GLY A 461 19.73 16.59 -19.40
CA GLY A 461 20.69 17.68 -19.34
C GLY A 461 20.04 19.01 -18.96
N PHE A 462 18.78 19.27 -19.32
CA PHE A 462 18.06 20.46 -18.90
C PHE A 462 17.79 20.46 -17.38
N ARG A 463 17.42 19.31 -16.79
CA ARG A 463 17.29 19.19 -15.34
C ARG A 463 18.61 19.46 -14.61
N ASP A 464 19.71 18.93 -15.12
CA ASP A 464 21.05 19.18 -14.55
C ASP A 464 21.42 20.67 -14.64
N TYR A 465 21.12 21.32 -15.77
CA TYR A 465 21.29 22.75 -15.95
C TYR A 465 20.47 23.57 -14.93
N LEU A 466 19.20 23.21 -14.69
CA LEU A 466 18.38 23.90 -13.69
C LEU A 466 18.92 23.71 -12.25
N LYS A 467 19.47 22.55 -11.93
CA LYS A 467 20.07 22.27 -10.61
C LYS A 467 21.40 22.99 -10.38
N SER A 468 22.10 23.37 -11.43
CA SER A 468 23.40 24.08 -11.32
C SER A 468 23.31 25.42 -10.62
N GLY A 469 22.10 25.97 -10.38
CA GLY A 469 21.87 27.23 -9.67
C GLY A 469 22.10 28.47 -10.50
N VAL A 470 22.38 28.36 -11.80
CA VAL A 470 22.54 29.49 -12.73
C VAL A 470 21.24 30.28 -12.88
N ASN A 471 20.08 29.63 -12.71
CA ASN A 471 18.77 30.23 -12.86
C ASN A 471 17.95 30.06 -11.56
N PRO A 472 17.26 31.12 -11.07
CA PRO A 472 16.51 31.09 -9.81
C PRO A 472 15.24 30.24 -9.84
N TYR A 473 14.80 29.78 -11.01
CA TYR A 473 13.58 29.01 -11.20
C TYR A 473 13.50 27.78 -10.27
N TYR A 474 14.55 26.96 -10.27
CA TYR A 474 14.50 25.66 -9.57
C TYR A 474 14.26 25.85 -8.07
N GLN A 475 15.01 26.69 -7.40
CA GLN A 475 14.88 26.91 -5.97
C GLN A 475 13.55 27.60 -5.61
N SER A 476 13.10 28.55 -6.43
CA SER A 476 11.84 29.27 -6.21
C SER A 476 10.63 28.32 -6.32
N VAL A 477 10.55 27.54 -7.40
CA VAL A 477 9.41 26.63 -7.60
C VAL A 477 9.46 25.45 -6.63
N GLN A 478 10.65 24.93 -6.32
CA GLN A 478 10.77 23.82 -5.37
C GLN A 478 10.31 24.21 -3.95
N SER A 479 10.57 25.44 -3.53
CA SER A 479 10.15 25.92 -2.20
C SER A 479 8.69 26.36 -2.16
N LYS A 480 8.24 27.14 -3.14
CA LYS A 480 6.90 27.73 -3.16
C LYS A 480 5.82 26.80 -3.73
N LYS A 481 6.20 25.81 -4.55
CA LYS A 481 5.31 24.90 -5.28
C LYS A 481 4.30 25.67 -6.19
N VAL A 482 4.69 26.87 -6.64
CA VAL A 482 3.90 27.78 -7.50
C VAL A 482 4.73 28.19 -8.70
N LEU A 483 4.10 28.32 -9.86
CA LEU A 483 4.68 28.89 -11.09
C LEU A 483 4.00 30.24 -11.38
N ALA A 484 4.47 31.31 -10.75
CA ALA A 484 4.03 32.66 -11.01
C ALA A 484 4.74 33.23 -12.26
N ASP A 485 4.41 34.46 -12.66
CA ASP A 485 4.91 35.04 -13.91
C ASP A 485 6.44 35.25 -13.90
N ASP A 486 7.02 35.55 -12.74
CA ASP A 486 8.47 35.68 -12.58
C ASP A 486 9.17 34.31 -12.75
N GLU A 487 8.65 33.28 -12.12
CA GLU A 487 9.18 31.91 -12.25
C GLU A 487 8.99 31.38 -13.67
N GLU A 488 7.86 31.69 -14.32
CA GLU A 488 7.63 31.34 -15.71
C GLU A 488 8.58 32.06 -16.67
N SER A 489 8.84 33.33 -16.44
CA SER A 489 9.80 34.09 -17.23
C SER A 489 11.23 33.56 -17.05
N ALA A 490 11.62 33.21 -15.83
CA ALA A 490 12.89 32.58 -15.54
C ALA A 490 13.03 31.22 -16.21
N LEU A 491 11.93 30.40 -16.24
CA LEU A 491 11.92 29.12 -16.92
C LEU A 491 12.08 29.29 -18.43
N LYS A 492 11.38 30.22 -19.06
CA LYS A 492 11.52 30.53 -20.49
C LYS A 492 12.96 30.89 -20.85
N ALA A 493 13.57 31.81 -20.08
CA ALA A 493 14.95 32.17 -20.28
C ALA A 493 15.92 30.99 -20.17
N ALA A 494 15.72 30.12 -19.15
CA ALA A 494 16.51 28.90 -18.97
C ALA A 494 16.37 27.92 -20.13
N LEU A 495 15.15 27.74 -20.67
CA LEU A 495 14.90 26.89 -21.83
C LEU A 495 15.57 27.40 -23.08
N ASP A 496 15.47 28.73 -23.35
CA ASP A 496 16.09 29.38 -24.53
C ASP A 496 17.62 29.27 -24.48
N ASP A 497 18.23 29.50 -23.32
CA ASP A 497 19.68 29.41 -23.15
C ASP A 497 20.19 27.98 -23.24
N TYR A 498 19.52 27.05 -22.58
CA TYR A 498 19.89 25.62 -22.65
C TYR A 498 19.73 25.07 -24.07
N LYS A 499 18.65 25.43 -24.77
CA LYS A 499 18.40 24.98 -26.14
C LYS A 499 19.48 25.46 -27.12
N LYS A 500 20.03 26.68 -26.98
CA LYS A 500 21.18 27.16 -27.76
C LYS A 500 22.42 26.30 -27.52
N THR A 501 22.71 25.99 -26.26
CA THR A 501 23.85 25.15 -25.87
C THR A 501 23.70 23.74 -26.39
N PHE A 502 22.50 23.13 -26.26
CA PHE A 502 22.21 21.78 -26.71
C PHE A 502 22.36 21.63 -28.23
N LYS A 503 21.87 22.62 -29.02
CA LYS A 503 22.03 22.62 -30.50
C LYS A 503 23.48 22.77 -30.95
N ALA A 504 24.32 23.41 -30.17
CA ALA A 504 25.74 23.58 -30.48
C ALA A 504 26.56 22.30 -30.22
N THR A 505 26.03 21.36 -29.37
CA THR A 505 26.70 20.11 -28.95
C THR A 505 26.10 18.86 -29.59
N ALA A 506 24.94 18.94 -30.22
CA ALA A 506 24.17 17.83 -30.86
C ALA A 506 24.39 17.77 -32.38
#